data_8bf6e67367b288e1e1940d2e559e2509
#
_entry.id   8bf6e67367b288e1e1940d2e559e2509
#
_cell.length_a   1.000
_cell.length_b   1.000
_cell.length_c   1.000
_cell.angle_alpha   90.00
_cell.angle_beta   90.00
_cell.angle_gamma   90.00
#
_symmetry.space_group_name_H-M   'P 1'
#
loop_
_entity.id
_entity.type
_entity.pdbx_description
1 polymer ?
#
loop_
_entity_poly.entity_id
_entity_poly.type
_entity_poly.pdbx_seq_one_letter_code
_entity_poly.pdbx_strand_id
1 'polypeptide(L)'
;MGQIVAAMATCHAPALFLRQPGEDPEQLDATVAAMRQLGRVLDETRPDVLIILGLDHLEAFSLSVSPTFTVMVAPEAEGSFGPKEYRLRSTPELGRAVLDGLIRRDFDMAFSQRAFLGHAFVVPFEYVVEERPLAVLPMFVNVYVPPLPRRGAATSSGARWPR
;
A
#
# COMPACT_ATOMS: atom_id res chain seq x y z
N MET A 1 0.25 11.62 20.09
CA MET A 1 -0.78 10.88 19.34
C MET A 1 -0.61 11.24 17.89
N GLY A 2 -0.61 10.24 16.98
CA GLY A 2 -0.59 10.51 15.54
C GLY A 2 -1.97 10.95 15.04
N GLN A 3 -1.99 11.66 13.91
CA GLN A 3 -3.20 12.14 13.25
C GLN A 3 -3.19 11.68 11.78
N ILE A 4 -4.33 11.27 11.25
CA ILE A 4 -4.51 11.05 9.81
C ILE A 4 -4.74 12.42 9.18
N VAL A 5 -3.81 12.87 8.33
CA VAL A 5 -3.87 14.20 7.69
C VAL A 5 -4.45 14.13 6.28
N ALA A 6 -4.43 12.95 5.65
CA ALA A 6 -5.07 12.68 4.35
C ALA A 6 -5.41 11.20 4.20
N ALA A 7 -6.40 10.91 3.38
CA ALA A 7 -6.71 9.57 2.90
C ALA A 7 -6.99 9.63 1.40
N MET A 8 -6.36 8.74 0.64
CA MET A 8 -6.42 8.73 -0.83
C MET A 8 -6.64 7.30 -1.33
N ALA A 9 -7.20 7.16 -2.50
CA ALA A 9 -7.29 5.91 -3.24
C ALA A 9 -6.83 6.12 -4.67
N THR A 10 -6.10 5.15 -5.22
CA THR A 10 -5.59 5.21 -6.59
C THR A 10 -5.61 3.83 -7.22
N CYS A 11 -5.54 3.78 -8.54
CA CYS A 11 -5.31 2.54 -9.26
C CYS A 11 -3.83 2.13 -9.23
N HIS A 12 -3.57 0.88 -9.59
CA HIS A 12 -2.21 0.33 -9.69
C HIS A 12 -2.07 -0.55 -10.94
N ALA A 13 -2.78 -0.19 -12.03
CA ALA A 13 -2.80 -0.99 -13.23
C ALA A 13 -1.40 -1.12 -13.85
N PRO A 14 -0.93 -2.35 -14.18
CA PRO A 14 0.34 -2.57 -14.85
C PRO A 14 0.48 -1.83 -16.19
N ALA A 15 -0.63 -1.60 -16.89
CA ALA A 15 -0.68 -0.86 -18.15
C ALA A 15 -0.10 0.55 -18.07
N LEU A 16 -0.13 1.18 -16.90
CA LEU A 16 0.46 2.52 -16.68
C LEU A 16 1.99 2.53 -16.92
N PHE A 17 2.66 1.40 -16.69
CA PHE A 17 4.09 1.22 -16.98
C PHE A 17 4.34 0.57 -18.32
N LEU A 18 3.64 -0.51 -18.62
CA LEU A 18 3.96 -1.40 -19.71
C LEU A 18 3.45 -0.89 -21.05
N ARG A 19 2.40 -0.06 -21.06
CA ARG A 19 1.82 0.57 -22.26
C ARG A 19 1.72 -0.39 -23.45
N GLN A 20 0.98 -1.48 -23.26
CA GLN A 20 0.90 -2.55 -24.25
C GLN A 20 0.11 -2.10 -25.49
N PRO A 21 0.36 -2.71 -26.66
CA PRO A 21 -0.47 -2.50 -27.84
C PRO A 21 -1.95 -2.78 -27.58
N GLY A 22 -2.82 -1.85 -27.98
CA GLY A 22 -4.27 -1.93 -27.74
C GLY A 22 -4.78 -1.15 -26.53
N GLU A 23 -3.87 -0.65 -25.67
CA GLU A 23 -4.24 0.30 -24.62
C GLU A 23 -4.50 1.70 -25.21
N ASP A 24 -5.45 2.42 -24.62
CA ASP A 24 -5.72 3.81 -25.00
C ASP A 24 -4.69 4.74 -24.33
N PRO A 25 -3.78 5.35 -25.09
CA PRO A 25 -2.72 6.19 -24.54
C PRO A 25 -3.26 7.46 -23.87
N GLU A 26 -4.36 8.05 -24.35
CA GLU A 26 -4.94 9.25 -23.78
C GLU A 26 -5.55 8.95 -22.40
N GLN A 27 -6.22 7.81 -22.27
CA GLN A 27 -6.75 7.36 -20.98
C GLN A 27 -5.63 7.06 -19.97
N LEU A 28 -4.55 6.41 -20.40
CA LEU A 28 -3.41 6.15 -19.55
C LEU A 28 -2.75 7.45 -19.07
N ASP A 29 -2.55 8.40 -19.98
CA ASP A 29 -1.96 9.71 -19.65
C ASP A 29 -2.84 10.53 -18.72
N ALA A 30 -4.15 10.54 -18.93
CA ALA A 30 -5.11 11.18 -18.03
C ALA A 30 -5.07 10.56 -16.63
N THR A 31 -4.95 9.22 -16.55
CA THR A 31 -4.85 8.50 -15.27
C THR A 31 -3.57 8.86 -14.54
N VAL A 32 -2.42 8.86 -15.23
CA VAL A 32 -1.13 9.28 -14.66
C VAL A 32 -1.20 10.73 -14.17
N ALA A 33 -1.80 11.63 -14.95
CA ALA A 33 -1.97 13.03 -14.55
C ALA A 33 -2.81 13.15 -13.27
N ALA A 34 -3.90 12.38 -13.15
CA ALA A 34 -4.73 12.34 -11.94
C ALA A 34 -3.94 11.79 -10.72
N MET A 35 -3.14 10.74 -10.90
CA MET A 35 -2.28 10.20 -9.84
C MET A 35 -1.25 11.23 -9.35
N ARG A 36 -0.64 11.98 -10.26
CA ARG A 36 0.28 13.07 -9.89
C ARG A 36 -0.43 14.20 -9.13
N GLN A 37 -1.73 14.45 -9.41
CA GLN A 37 -2.52 15.38 -8.61
C GLN A 37 -2.70 14.90 -7.16
N LEU A 38 -2.87 13.59 -6.94
CA LEU A 38 -2.88 13.03 -5.58
C LEU A 38 -1.54 13.28 -4.86
N GLY A 39 -0.41 13.25 -5.58
CA GLY A 39 0.89 13.59 -5.03
C GLY A 39 0.96 14.99 -4.44
N ARG A 40 0.21 15.97 -4.98
CA ARG A 40 0.14 17.33 -4.42
C ARG A 40 -0.47 17.38 -3.01
N VAL A 41 -1.38 16.45 -2.71
CA VAL A 41 -1.94 16.32 -1.34
C VAL A 41 -0.84 16.00 -0.34
N LEU A 42 0.18 15.23 -0.74
CA LEU A 42 1.35 14.96 0.11
C LEU A 42 2.18 16.22 0.36
N ASP A 43 2.31 17.08 -0.65
CA ASP A 43 3.03 18.36 -0.51
C ASP A 43 2.30 19.34 0.42
N GLU A 44 0.97 19.37 0.33
CA GLU A 44 0.11 20.22 1.14
C GLU A 44 0.03 19.76 2.60
N THR A 45 -0.15 18.45 2.82
CA THR A 45 -0.36 17.86 4.15
C THR A 45 0.92 17.48 4.88
N ARG A 46 2.01 17.31 4.14
CA ARG A 46 3.35 16.96 4.65
C ARG A 46 3.33 15.85 5.71
N PRO A 47 2.83 14.66 5.38
CA PRO A 47 2.77 13.58 6.35
C PRO A 47 4.17 13.09 6.73
N ASP A 48 4.36 12.62 7.95
CA ASP A 48 5.62 12.00 8.39
C ASP A 48 5.79 10.60 7.78
N VAL A 49 4.68 9.90 7.55
CA VAL A 49 4.65 8.52 7.04
C VAL A 49 3.44 8.32 6.14
N LEU A 50 3.62 7.61 5.04
CA LEU A 50 2.54 7.11 4.19
C LEU A 50 2.26 5.65 4.52
N ILE A 51 1.08 5.37 5.08
CA ILE A 51 0.58 3.99 5.19
C ILE A 51 -0.07 3.64 3.85
N ILE A 52 0.44 2.62 3.18
CA ILE A 52 -0.09 2.18 1.89
C ILE A 52 -0.63 0.76 1.98
N LEU A 53 -1.92 0.60 1.68
CA LEU A 53 -2.56 -0.71 1.58
C LEU A 53 -2.56 -1.14 0.11
N GLY A 54 -1.73 -2.13 -0.19
CA GLY A 54 -1.62 -2.72 -1.52
C GLY A 54 -2.19 -4.13 -1.58
N LEU A 55 -2.75 -4.49 -2.72
CA LEU A 55 -3.23 -5.84 -2.96
C LEU A 55 -2.04 -6.77 -3.25
N ASP A 56 -1.98 -7.93 -2.60
CA ASP A 56 -0.98 -8.93 -2.96
C ASP A 56 -1.45 -9.74 -4.16
N HIS A 57 -0.78 -9.53 -5.27
CA HIS A 57 -1.01 -10.24 -6.54
C HIS A 57 -0.14 -11.50 -6.68
N LEU A 58 0.16 -12.19 -5.57
CA LEU A 58 1.09 -13.32 -5.49
C LEU A 58 2.55 -12.94 -5.83
N GLU A 59 2.88 -11.67 -5.67
CA GLU A 59 4.22 -11.15 -5.88
C GLU A 59 5.06 -11.16 -4.60
N ALA A 60 4.42 -10.90 -3.45
CA ALA A 60 5.07 -10.95 -2.13
C ALA A 60 4.91 -12.31 -1.45
N PHE A 61 3.73 -12.92 -1.57
CA PHE A 61 3.38 -14.19 -0.94
C PHE A 61 3.01 -15.24 -2.00
N SER A 62 3.28 -16.51 -1.67
CA SER A 62 3.01 -17.63 -2.56
C SER A 62 1.77 -18.41 -2.11
N LEU A 63 1.32 -19.35 -2.94
CA LEU A 63 0.22 -20.25 -2.58
C LEU A 63 0.51 -21.11 -1.34
N SER A 64 1.78 -21.25 -0.94
CA SER A 64 2.16 -21.98 0.26
C SER A 64 1.96 -21.18 1.56
N VAL A 65 1.95 -19.86 1.47
CA VAL A 65 1.70 -18.95 2.60
C VAL A 65 1.02 -17.69 2.09
N SER A 66 -0.27 -17.55 2.39
CA SER A 66 -1.08 -16.41 1.95
C SER A 66 -1.84 -15.82 3.13
N PRO A 67 -1.20 -14.93 3.93
CA PRO A 67 -1.85 -14.30 5.07
C PRO A 67 -2.99 -13.38 4.62
N THR A 68 -4.05 -13.27 5.41
CA THR A 68 -5.20 -12.39 5.13
C THR A 68 -4.79 -10.92 5.02
N PHE A 69 -4.05 -10.45 6.02
CA PHE A 69 -3.42 -9.13 6.06
C PHE A 69 -1.98 -9.25 6.54
N THR A 70 -1.09 -8.48 5.97
CA THR A 70 0.30 -8.43 6.44
C THR A 70 0.76 -6.99 6.57
N VAL A 71 1.39 -6.66 7.70
CA VAL A 71 2.09 -5.38 7.87
C VAL A 71 3.59 -5.59 7.78
N MET A 72 4.29 -4.69 7.11
CA MET A 72 5.74 -4.73 7.06
C MET A 72 6.36 -4.09 8.29
N VAL A 73 7.30 -4.80 8.94
CA VAL A 73 7.99 -4.35 10.15
C VAL A 73 9.51 -4.31 9.95
N ALA A 74 9.94 -3.82 8.79
CA ALA A 74 11.35 -3.68 8.41
C ALA A 74 11.74 -2.20 8.31
N PRO A 75 13.03 -1.85 8.44
CA PRO A 75 13.51 -0.47 8.31
C PRO A 75 13.48 0.03 6.86
N GLU A 76 13.50 -0.87 5.89
CA GLU A 76 13.46 -0.58 4.47
C GLU A 76 12.42 -1.45 3.77
N ALA A 77 11.83 -0.91 2.71
CA ALA A 77 10.92 -1.59 1.82
C ALA A 77 11.52 -1.61 0.40
N GLU A 78 11.63 -2.80 -0.18
CA GLU A 78 12.18 -3.01 -1.51
C GLU A 78 11.10 -3.53 -2.45
N GLY A 79 11.10 -3.05 -3.68
CA GLY A 79 10.17 -3.52 -4.70
C GLY A 79 10.61 -3.17 -6.09
N SER A 80 10.07 -3.87 -7.08
CA SER A 80 10.29 -3.55 -8.48
C SER A 80 9.09 -3.94 -9.33
N PHE A 81 8.92 -3.23 -10.43
CA PHE A 81 7.97 -3.59 -11.46
C PHE A 81 8.38 -2.97 -12.81
N GLY A 82 8.40 -3.78 -13.87
CA GLY A 82 8.93 -3.37 -15.16
C GLY A 82 10.39 -2.89 -15.01
N PRO A 83 10.72 -1.69 -15.53
CA PRO A 83 12.08 -1.14 -15.44
C PRO A 83 12.37 -0.41 -14.12
N LYS A 84 11.44 -0.38 -13.17
CA LYS A 84 11.55 0.42 -11.96
C LYS A 84 11.89 -0.43 -10.74
N GLU A 85 12.86 0.04 -9.98
CA GLU A 85 13.28 -0.52 -8.70
C GLU A 85 13.18 0.56 -7.62
N TYR A 86 12.71 0.18 -6.44
CA TYR A 86 12.52 1.06 -5.31
C TYR A 86 13.15 0.49 -4.06
N ARG A 87 13.84 1.36 -3.34
CA ARG A 87 14.25 1.14 -1.97
C ARG A 87 13.81 2.35 -1.16
N LEU A 88 12.89 2.14 -0.26
CA LEU A 88 12.22 3.19 0.50
C LEU A 88 12.46 2.99 2.00
N ARG A 89 12.64 4.08 2.71
CA ARG A 89 12.68 4.06 4.17
C ARG A 89 11.31 3.64 4.69
N SER A 90 11.28 2.70 5.63
CA SER A 90 10.07 2.26 6.31
C SER A 90 10.16 2.56 7.83
N THR A 91 9.08 2.29 8.55
CA THR A 91 8.92 2.64 9.97
C THR A 91 8.54 1.41 10.77
N PRO A 92 9.51 0.55 11.15
CA PRO A 92 9.23 -0.70 11.86
C PRO A 92 8.53 -0.50 13.20
N GLU A 93 8.79 0.61 13.91
CA GLU A 93 8.14 0.94 15.17
C GLU A 93 6.64 1.19 14.98
N LEU A 94 6.29 1.99 13.97
CA LEU A 94 4.89 2.22 13.61
C LEU A 94 4.25 0.92 13.11
N GLY A 95 4.98 0.12 12.31
CA GLY A 95 4.52 -1.19 11.85
C GLY A 95 4.13 -2.11 13.00
N ARG A 96 4.95 -2.21 14.04
CA ARG A 96 4.65 -2.99 15.25
C ARG A 96 3.47 -2.43 16.03
N ALA A 97 3.38 -1.11 16.16
CA ALA A 97 2.25 -0.47 16.84
C ALA A 97 0.92 -0.70 16.10
N VAL A 98 0.92 -0.62 14.77
CA VAL A 98 -0.23 -0.93 13.92
C VAL A 98 -0.60 -2.40 14.02
N LEU A 99 0.35 -3.31 13.94
CA LEU A 99 0.15 -4.75 14.10
C LEU A 99 -0.55 -5.06 15.43
N ASP A 100 0.02 -4.61 16.54
CA ASP A 100 -0.53 -4.82 17.88
C ASP A 100 -1.94 -4.20 18.03
N GLY A 101 -2.12 -2.99 17.51
CA GLY A 101 -3.42 -2.31 17.54
C GLY A 101 -4.52 -3.01 16.73
N LEU A 102 -4.17 -3.65 15.62
CA LEU A 102 -5.12 -4.41 14.79
C LEU A 102 -5.41 -5.80 15.38
N ILE A 103 -4.40 -6.50 15.90
CA ILE A 103 -4.60 -7.79 16.60
C ILE A 103 -5.55 -7.62 17.78
N ARG A 104 -5.38 -6.56 18.59
CA ARG A 104 -6.30 -6.25 19.71
C ARG A 104 -7.74 -5.92 19.28
N ARG A 105 -7.97 -5.70 17.99
CA ARG A 105 -9.29 -5.46 17.38
C ARG A 105 -9.78 -6.63 16.54
N ASP A 106 -9.23 -7.81 16.82
CA ASP A 106 -9.59 -9.08 16.17
C ASP A 106 -9.38 -9.11 14.64
N PHE A 107 -8.42 -8.32 14.14
CA PHE A 107 -7.96 -8.48 12.76
C PHE A 107 -6.99 -9.67 12.66
N ASP A 108 -7.18 -10.48 11.62
CA ASP A 108 -6.30 -11.60 11.31
C ASP A 108 -5.03 -11.09 10.61
N MET A 109 -4.06 -10.69 11.43
CA MET A 109 -2.84 -10.00 11.00
C MET A 109 -1.63 -10.92 11.05
N ALA A 110 -0.85 -10.88 9.97
CA ALA A 110 0.54 -11.33 9.96
C ALA A 110 1.48 -10.12 9.89
N PHE A 111 2.78 -10.38 10.05
CA PHE A 111 3.81 -9.39 9.77
C PHE A 111 4.93 -9.99 8.91
N SER A 112 5.62 -9.14 8.17
CA SER A 112 6.80 -9.51 7.41
C SER A 112 7.95 -8.56 7.72
N GLN A 113 9.15 -9.11 7.86
CA GLN A 113 10.40 -8.35 7.95
C GLN A 113 11.08 -8.17 6.59
N ARG A 114 10.57 -8.85 5.56
CA ARG A 114 11.11 -8.80 4.21
C ARG A 114 10.05 -9.23 3.20
N ALA A 115 9.13 -8.33 2.89
CA ALA A 115 8.17 -8.55 1.83
C ALA A 115 8.54 -7.73 0.60
N PHE A 116 8.41 -8.33 -0.57
CA PHE A 116 8.66 -7.67 -1.85
C PHE A 116 7.44 -6.82 -2.24
N LEU A 117 7.68 -5.58 -2.66
CA LEU A 117 6.63 -4.68 -3.09
C LEU A 117 6.43 -4.82 -4.62
N GLY A 118 5.36 -5.50 -5.01
CA GLY A 118 4.96 -5.64 -6.40
C GLY A 118 4.27 -4.39 -6.97
N HIS A 119 3.66 -4.54 -8.13
CA HIS A 119 3.06 -3.42 -8.87
C HIS A 119 1.97 -2.66 -8.10
N ALA A 120 1.25 -3.30 -7.19
CA ALA A 120 0.25 -2.62 -6.35
C ALA A 120 0.84 -1.51 -5.46
N PHE A 121 2.14 -1.55 -5.21
CA PHE A 121 2.89 -0.53 -4.48
C PHE A 121 3.72 0.33 -5.42
N VAL A 122 4.42 -0.30 -6.35
CA VAL A 122 5.39 0.39 -7.23
C VAL A 122 4.69 1.38 -8.15
N VAL A 123 3.50 1.07 -8.69
CA VAL A 123 2.76 2.00 -9.54
C VAL A 123 2.34 3.27 -8.79
N PRO A 124 1.75 3.21 -7.57
CA PRO A 124 1.54 4.41 -6.76
C PRO A 124 2.83 5.15 -6.38
N PHE A 125 3.92 4.44 -6.12
CA PHE A 125 5.19 5.10 -5.82
C PHE A 125 5.68 5.94 -6.99
N GLU A 126 5.60 5.43 -8.21
CA GLU A 126 6.05 6.15 -9.40
C GLU A 126 5.26 7.43 -9.67
N TYR A 127 3.95 7.43 -9.44
CA TYR A 127 3.08 8.53 -9.89
C TYR A 127 2.45 9.38 -8.79
N VAL A 128 2.47 8.89 -7.53
CA VAL A 128 1.93 9.63 -6.38
C VAL A 128 3.05 10.06 -5.43
N VAL A 129 3.94 9.13 -5.08
CA VAL A 129 5.04 9.45 -4.15
C VAL A 129 6.20 10.13 -4.87
N GLU A 130 6.54 9.64 -6.06
CA GLU A 130 7.65 10.15 -6.89
C GLU A 130 8.96 10.23 -6.07
N GLU A 131 9.72 11.31 -6.18
CA GLU A 131 11.00 11.50 -5.49
C GLU A 131 10.87 12.10 -4.07
N ARG A 132 9.65 12.15 -3.52
CA ARG A 132 9.45 12.69 -2.17
C ARG A 132 10.14 11.84 -1.11
N PRO A 133 10.93 12.42 -0.20
CA PRO A 133 11.67 11.69 0.83
C PRO A 133 10.74 11.23 1.97
N LEU A 134 9.68 10.51 1.61
CA LEU A 134 8.62 10.09 2.51
C LEU A 134 8.87 8.66 3.00
N ALA A 135 8.77 8.44 4.30
CA ALA A 135 8.79 7.10 4.85
C ALA A 135 7.46 6.39 4.55
N VAL A 136 7.52 5.08 4.29
CA VAL A 136 6.34 4.29 3.97
C VAL A 136 6.12 3.17 4.98
N LEU A 137 4.87 2.81 5.21
CA LEU A 137 4.47 1.60 5.93
C LEU A 137 3.61 0.75 5.00
N PRO A 138 4.19 -0.25 4.32
CA PRO A 138 3.44 -1.15 3.45
C PRO A 138 2.56 -2.10 4.26
N MET A 139 1.33 -2.27 3.82
CA MET A 139 0.39 -3.26 4.31
C MET A 139 -0.21 -4.02 3.12
N PHE A 140 -0.19 -5.34 3.19
CA PHE A 140 -0.67 -6.21 2.12
C PHE A 140 -2.06 -6.75 2.46
N VAL A 141 -2.90 -6.85 1.44
CA VAL A 141 -4.23 -7.43 1.52
C VAL A 141 -4.30 -8.61 0.55
N ASN A 142 -4.60 -9.80 1.06
CA ASN A 142 -4.81 -10.97 0.23
C ASN A 142 -6.13 -10.84 -0.55
N VAL A 143 -6.06 -11.03 -1.88
CA VAL A 143 -7.23 -10.93 -2.77
C VAL A 143 -7.45 -12.16 -3.64
N TYR A 144 -6.55 -13.13 -3.59
CA TYR A 144 -6.59 -14.32 -4.48
C TYR A 144 -6.82 -15.63 -3.76
N VAL A 145 -6.21 -15.82 -2.60
CA VAL A 145 -6.14 -17.13 -1.95
C VAL A 145 -7.06 -17.19 -0.75
N PRO A 146 -8.17 -17.95 -0.79
CA PRO A 146 -9.04 -18.13 0.37
C PRO A 146 -8.31 -18.72 1.58
N PRO A 147 -8.66 -18.31 2.83
CA PRO A 147 -9.74 -17.37 3.17
C PRO A 147 -9.42 -15.90 2.89
N LEU A 148 -10.32 -15.24 2.17
CA LEU A 148 -10.20 -13.81 1.90
C LEU A 148 -10.64 -12.96 3.10
N PRO A 149 -10.18 -11.69 3.19
CA PRO A 149 -10.65 -10.74 4.21
C PRO A 149 -12.17 -10.66 4.24
N ARG A 150 -12.77 -10.80 5.42
CA ARG A 150 -14.22 -10.68 5.58
C ARG A 150 -14.63 -9.22 5.50
N ARG A 151 -15.73 -8.93 4.79
CA ARG A 151 -16.30 -7.57 4.71
C ARG A 151 -16.60 -6.95 6.10
N GLY A 152 -16.85 -7.77 7.12
CA GLY A 152 -17.09 -7.35 8.50
C GLY A 152 -15.84 -7.03 9.31
N ALA A 153 -14.64 -7.42 8.87
CA ALA A 153 -13.41 -7.11 9.60
C ALA A 153 -13.16 -5.59 9.70
N ALA A 154 -13.57 -4.84 8.67
CA ALA A 154 -13.47 -3.37 8.66
C ALA A 154 -14.63 -2.66 9.38
N THR A 155 -15.76 -3.35 9.65
CA THR A 155 -16.99 -2.75 10.21
C THR A 155 -17.38 -3.28 11.59
N SER A 156 -16.84 -4.41 12.03
CA SER A 156 -17.22 -5.07 13.27
C SER A 156 -16.59 -4.49 14.53
N SER A 157 -15.54 -3.68 14.42
CA SER A 157 -15.11 -2.87 15.54
C SER A 157 -16.11 -1.71 15.67
N GLY A 158 -17.12 -1.84 16.50
CA GLY A 158 -18.06 -0.79 16.90
C GLY A 158 -17.40 0.42 17.60
N ALA A 159 -16.17 0.72 17.25
CA ALA A 159 -15.47 1.93 17.60
C ALA A 159 -16.07 3.07 16.79
N ARG A 160 -17.08 3.72 17.35
CA ARG A 160 -17.40 5.11 16.99
C ARG A 160 -16.08 5.89 17.07
N TRP A 161 -15.62 6.43 15.97
CA TRP A 161 -14.60 7.45 15.98
C TRP A 161 -15.10 8.59 16.85
N PRO A 162 -14.36 9.06 17.86
CA PRO A 162 -14.76 10.26 18.59
C PRO A 162 -14.86 11.40 17.59
N ARG A 163 -15.97 12.13 17.63
CA ARG A 163 -16.22 13.35 16.85
C ARG A 163 -15.25 14.43 17.24
#